data_f8e94d58906460d5e8d289d33f2990a5
#
_entry.id   f8e94d58906460d5e8d289d33f2990a5
#
_cell.length_a   1.000
_cell.length_b   1.000
_cell.length_c   1.000
_cell.angle_alpha   90.00
_cell.angle_beta   90.00
_cell.angle_gamma   90.00
#
_symmetry.space_group_name_H-M   'P 1'
#
loop_
_entity.id
_entity.type
_entity.pdbx_description
1 polymer ?
#
loop_
_entity_poly.entity_id
_entity_poly.type
_entity_poly.pdbx_seq_one_letter_code
_entity_poly.pdbx_strand_id
1 'polypeptide(L)'
;MRKDFDEMYRLGLYGNGIERIKLKKAVQIIQKASASQVKIVDIGHDNFDSACEALELGSVDMAVVDMAQLIRMEKNDENLPYGVVISGVLKRGDSRYVMIRKRHAKDLIENAVVATDSYSKTERIKHMYDGISCVVETDIRKCIEKLDASECDAVFVLLEDIKAARLHLSLIHISEPTRPEPI
;
A
#
# COMPACT_ATOMS: atom_id res chain seq x y z
N MET A 1 -16.86 4.66 42.68
CA MET A 1 -16.72 3.27 42.19
C MET A 1 -16.82 3.31 40.68
N ARG A 2 -15.70 3.48 39.99
CA ARG A 2 -15.64 3.41 38.52
C ARG A 2 -15.75 1.93 38.16
N LYS A 3 -16.81 1.53 37.48
CA LYS A 3 -16.87 0.24 36.82
C LYS A 3 -15.90 0.34 35.64
N ASP A 4 -14.75 -0.29 35.76
CA ASP A 4 -13.90 -0.60 34.62
C ASP A 4 -14.68 -1.61 33.78
N PHE A 5 -15.46 -1.09 32.83
CA PHE A 5 -15.91 -1.91 31.71
C PHE A 5 -14.65 -2.15 30.88
N ASP A 6 -14.20 -3.39 30.86
CA ASP A 6 -13.25 -3.89 29.86
C ASP A 6 -13.93 -3.73 28.48
N GLU A 7 -13.91 -2.51 27.94
CA GLU A 7 -14.42 -2.24 26.60
C GLU A 7 -13.47 -2.89 25.61
N MET A 8 -13.91 -3.99 25.05
CA MET A 8 -13.21 -4.68 23.98
C MET A 8 -13.65 -4.09 22.64
N TYR A 9 -12.75 -3.36 21.97
CA TYR A 9 -13.01 -2.82 20.64
C TYR A 9 -12.72 -3.87 19.56
N ARG A 10 -13.63 -3.97 18.59
CA ARG A 10 -13.47 -4.84 17.41
C ARG A 10 -12.85 -4.03 16.28
N LEU A 11 -11.65 -4.41 15.86
CA LEU A 11 -10.90 -3.76 14.80
C LEU A 11 -10.92 -4.64 13.54
N GLY A 12 -11.60 -4.16 12.51
CA GLY A 12 -11.75 -4.84 11.23
C GLY A 12 -10.46 -4.89 10.44
N LEU A 13 -10.13 -6.07 9.91
CA LEU A 13 -9.03 -6.29 9.00
C LEU A 13 -9.56 -6.89 7.70
N TYR A 14 -9.37 -6.20 6.59
CA TYR A 14 -9.78 -6.62 5.25
C TYR A 14 -8.58 -6.72 4.29
N GLY A 15 -8.87 -6.95 3.00
CA GLY A 15 -7.89 -6.95 1.93
C GLY A 15 -7.13 -8.25 1.77
N ASN A 16 -6.29 -8.32 0.75
CA ASN A 16 -5.47 -9.48 0.42
C ASN A 16 -4.02 -9.08 0.15
N GLY A 17 -3.15 -10.07 -0.03
CA GLY A 17 -1.76 -9.86 -0.43
C GLY A 17 -1.02 -8.81 0.41
N ILE A 18 -0.39 -7.87 -0.27
CA ILE A 18 0.45 -6.83 0.35
C ILE A 18 -0.38 -5.82 1.14
N GLU A 19 -1.56 -5.45 0.63
CA GLU A 19 -2.46 -4.53 1.32
C GLU A 19 -2.80 -5.06 2.72
N ARG A 20 -3.22 -6.33 2.80
CA ARG A 20 -3.52 -6.98 4.08
C ARG A 20 -2.31 -7.00 5.03
N ILE A 21 -1.09 -7.20 4.51
CA ILE A 21 0.13 -7.16 5.32
C ILE A 21 0.34 -5.76 5.91
N LYS A 22 0.12 -4.71 5.13
CA LYS A 22 0.22 -3.31 5.59
C LYS A 22 -0.83 -2.99 6.65
N LEU A 23 -2.08 -3.33 6.39
CA LEU A 23 -3.17 -3.15 7.34
C LEU A 23 -2.94 -3.93 8.64
N LYS A 24 -2.43 -5.16 8.56
CA LYS A 24 -2.08 -5.95 9.73
C LYS A 24 -0.99 -5.30 10.60
N LYS A 25 0.01 -4.67 9.98
CA LYS A 25 1.02 -3.88 10.72
C LYS A 25 0.39 -2.68 11.42
N ALA A 26 -0.50 -1.95 10.73
CA ALA A 26 -1.21 -0.82 11.30
C ALA A 26 -2.07 -1.24 12.51
N VAL A 27 -2.80 -2.34 12.39
CA VAL A 27 -3.56 -2.96 13.49
C VAL A 27 -2.67 -3.28 14.69
N GLN A 28 -1.48 -3.85 14.47
CA GLN A 28 -0.55 -4.14 15.56
C GLN A 28 -0.04 -2.87 16.26
N ILE A 29 0.10 -1.76 15.54
CA ILE A 29 0.45 -0.46 16.15
C ILE A 29 -0.68 0.02 17.05
N ILE A 30 -1.92 -0.05 16.57
CA ILE A 30 -3.11 0.33 17.35
C ILE A 30 -3.21 -0.52 18.61
N GLN A 31 -3.09 -1.84 18.49
CA GLN A 31 -3.15 -2.74 19.65
C GLN A 31 -2.10 -2.43 20.71
N LYS A 32 -0.87 -2.08 20.29
CA LYS A 32 0.22 -1.72 21.22
C LYS A 32 0.02 -0.35 21.86
N ALA A 33 -0.63 0.58 21.16
CA ALA A 33 -0.86 1.94 21.65
C ALA A 33 -2.16 2.04 22.48
N SER A 34 -3.10 1.12 22.30
CA SER A 34 -4.37 1.12 23.01
C SER A 34 -4.19 0.61 24.45
N ALA A 35 -4.77 1.33 25.39
CA ALA A 35 -4.92 0.88 26.77
C ALA A 35 -6.07 -0.13 26.94
N SER A 36 -6.97 -0.21 25.96
CA SER A 36 -8.14 -1.09 25.94
C SER A 36 -7.85 -2.36 25.16
N GLN A 37 -8.59 -3.44 25.44
CA GLN A 37 -8.47 -4.67 24.68
C GLN A 37 -9.01 -4.47 23.27
N VAL A 38 -8.20 -4.78 22.27
CA VAL A 38 -8.56 -4.70 20.85
C VAL A 38 -8.57 -6.10 20.25
N LYS A 39 -9.76 -6.55 19.83
CA LYS A 39 -9.95 -7.82 19.12
C LYS A 39 -9.89 -7.56 17.62
N ILE A 40 -9.07 -8.31 16.91
CA ILE A 40 -9.03 -8.28 15.45
C ILE A 40 -10.16 -9.14 14.92
N VAL A 41 -10.97 -8.57 14.02
CA VAL A 41 -12.03 -9.26 13.30
C VAL A 41 -11.65 -9.30 11.82
N ASP A 42 -11.61 -10.50 11.27
CA ASP A 42 -11.42 -10.68 9.83
C ASP A 42 -12.75 -10.41 9.12
N ILE A 43 -12.79 -9.36 8.30
CA ILE A 43 -13.99 -8.97 7.54
C ILE A 43 -13.89 -9.36 6.06
N GLY A 44 -12.98 -10.27 5.74
CA GLY A 44 -12.86 -10.85 4.40
C GLY A 44 -11.69 -10.34 3.58
N HIS A 45 -11.64 -10.83 2.36
CA HIS A 45 -10.56 -10.50 1.41
C HIS A 45 -10.95 -9.39 0.44
N ASP A 46 -12.17 -8.87 0.60
CA ASP A 46 -12.74 -7.89 -0.30
C ASP A 46 -12.17 -6.48 -0.03
N ASN A 47 -12.74 -5.54 -0.70
CA ASN A 47 -12.25 -4.18 -0.83
C ASN A 47 -12.63 -3.29 0.38
N PHE A 48 -12.40 -2.01 0.21
CA PHE A 48 -12.77 -0.97 1.15
C PHE A 48 -14.27 -0.93 1.48
N ASP A 49 -15.14 -1.30 0.53
CA ASP A 49 -16.60 -1.28 0.71
C ASP A 49 -17.02 -2.26 1.80
N SER A 50 -16.37 -3.44 1.89
CA SER A 50 -16.58 -4.40 2.98
C SER A 50 -16.24 -3.83 4.35
N ALA A 51 -15.24 -2.96 4.44
CA ALA A 51 -14.90 -2.27 5.69
C ALA A 51 -15.98 -1.24 6.08
N CYS A 52 -16.49 -0.50 5.11
CA CYS A 52 -17.61 0.43 5.29
C CYS A 52 -18.87 -0.29 5.75
N GLU A 53 -19.25 -1.37 5.07
CA GLU A 53 -20.40 -2.20 5.42
C GLU A 53 -20.28 -2.79 6.83
N ALA A 54 -19.10 -3.31 7.19
CA ALA A 54 -18.86 -3.86 8.52
C ALA A 54 -18.98 -2.81 9.65
N LEU A 55 -18.58 -1.58 9.38
CA LEU A 55 -18.75 -0.45 10.30
C LEU A 55 -20.22 -0.05 10.41
N GLU A 56 -20.93 0.05 9.29
CA GLU A 56 -22.33 0.43 9.21
C GLU A 56 -23.24 -0.58 9.92
N LEU A 57 -22.98 -1.87 9.73
CA LEU A 57 -23.69 -2.96 10.42
C LEU A 57 -23.26 -3.13 11.88
N GLY A 58 -22.28 -2.37 12.35
CA GLY A 58 -21.76 -2.49 13.71
C GLY A 58 -21.12 -3.85 14.00
N SER A 59 -20.67 -4.58 13.01
CA SER A 59 -19.92 -5.84 13.19
C SER A 59 -18.50 -5.59 13.65
N VAL A 60 -17.95 -4.42 13.35
CA VAL A 60 -16.70 -3.87 13.88
C VAL A 60 -16.90 -2.44 14.38
N ASP A 61 -16.08 -2.01 15.33
CA ASP A 61 -16.14 -0.67 15.90
C ASP A 61 -15.17 0.29 15.22
N MET A 62 -14.12 -0.25 14.62
CA MET A 62 -13.09 0.48 13.90
C MET A 62 -12.60 -0.36 12.70
N ALA A 63 -12.12 0.32 11.66
CA ALA A 63 -11.38 -0.32 10.56
C ALA A 63 -10.16 0.53 10.20
N VAL A 64 -9.07 -0.14 9.81
CA VAL A 64 -7.90 0.53 9.26
C VAL A 64 -8.02 0.53 7.75
N VAL A 65 -7.99 1.69 7.14
CA VAL A 65 -8.12 1.86 5.69
C VAL A 65 -6.92 2.60 5.09
N ASP A 66 -6.65 2.36 3.81
CA ASP A 66 -5.62 3.13 3.12
C ASP A 66 -6.15 4.53 2.80
N MET A 67 -5.35 5.56 3.04
CA MET A 67 -5.68 6.95 2.71
C MET A 67 -6.04 7.13 1.23
N ALA A 68 -5.44 6.34 0.33
CA ALA A 68 -5.74 6.40 -1.08
C ALA A 68 -7.21 6.06 -1.39
N GLN A 69 -7.84 5.18 -0.62
CA GLN A 69 -9.26 4.84 -0.75
C GLN A 69 -10.14 6.04 -0.35
N LEU A 70 -9.80 6.71 0.75
CA LEU A 70 -10.53 7.91 1.19
C LEU A 70 -10.44 9.05 0.17
N ILE A 71 -9.25 9.29 -0.40
CA ILE A 71 -9.06 10.29 -1.45
C ILE A 71 -9.86 9.94 -2.71
N ARG A 72 -9.97 8.64 -3.02
CA ARG A 72 -10.75 8.18 -4.18
C ARG A 72 -12.24 8.45 -3.98
N MET A 73 -12.77 8.18 -2.78
CA MET A 73 -14.16 8.51 -2.45
C MET A 73 -14.43 10.01 -2.61
N GLU A 74 -13.58 10.86 -2.04
CA GLU A 74 -13.71 12.32 -2.16
C GLU A 74 -13.74 12.78 -3.62
N LYS A 75 -12.89 12.20 -4.48
CA LYS A 75 -12.87 12.53 -5.92
C LYS A 75 -14.12 12.06 -6.68
N ASN A 76 -14.80 11.05 -6.19
CA ASN A 76 -16.02 10.51 -6.76
C ASN A 76 -17.29 11.13 -6.15
N ASP A 77 -17.17 12.15 -5.30
CA ASP A 77 -18.27 12.71 -4.51
C ASP A 77 -18.99 11.67 -3.63
N GLU A 78 -18.30 10.59 -3.26
CA GLU A 78 -18.79 9.56 -2.36
C GLU A 78 -18.54 9.98 -0.90
N ASN A 79 -19.48 9.72 -0.03
CA ASN A 79 -19.37 10.04 1.39
C ASN A 79 -19.11 8.79 2.21
N LEU A 80 -18.44 8.96 3.35
CA LEU A 80 -18.38 7.90 4.36
C LEU A 80 -19.79 7.53 4.82
N PRO A 81 -20.04 6.27 5.23
CA PRO A 81 -21.30 5.85 5.78
C PRO A 81 -21.73 6.73 6.95
N TYR A 82 -23.05 6.88 7.13
CA TYR A 82 -23.58 7.70 8.22
C TYR A 82 -23.07 7.21 9.59
N GLY A 83 -22.58 8.16 10.39
CA GLY A 83 -22.02 7.86 11.71
C GLY A 83 -20.57 7.36 11.72
N VAL A 84 -19.97 7.11 10.55
CA VAL A 84 -18.54 6.75 10.43
C VAL A 84 -17.71 8.02 10.35
N VAL A 85 -16.65 8.09 11.14
CA VAL A 85 -15.74 9.24 11.18
C VAL A 85 -14.28 8.79 11.12
N ILE A 86 -13.41 9.63 10.58
CA ILE A 86 -11.96 9.42 10.64
C ILE A 86 -11.48 9.80 12.04
N SER A 87 -11.20 8.81 12.88
CA SER A 87 -10.78 9.01 14.28
C SER A 87 -9.29 9.29 14.44
N GLY A 88 -8.49 8.98 13.44
CA GLY A 88 -7.05 9.22 13.49
C GLY A 88 -6.32 8.80 12.23
N VAL A 89 -5.07 9.23 12.11
CA VAL A 89 -4.17 8.90 11.00
C VAL A 89 -2.89 8.30 11.57
N LEU A 90 -2.52 7.13 11.09
CA LEU A 90 -1.26 6.51 11.45
C LEU A 90 -0.10 7.15 10.66
N LYS A 91 1.06 7.22 11.31
CA LYS A 91 2.26 7.69 10.65
C LYS A 91 2.53 6.86 9.39
N ARG A 92 2.75 7.54 8.25
CA ARG A 92 3.09 6.89 7.00
C ARG A 92 4.39 6.08 7.16
N GLY A 93 4.42 4.90 6.56
CA GLY A 93 5.62 4.09 6.42
C GLY A 93 6.65 4.72 5.48
N ASP A 94 7.64 3.96 5.07
CA ASP A 94 8.69 4.40 4.15
C ASP A 94 8.10 4.64 2.75
N SER A 95 7.89 5.92 2.42
CA SER A 95 7.24 6.34 1.17
C SER A 95 8.22 6.54 0.01
N ARG A 96 9.48 6.12 0.18
CA ARG A 96 10.47 6.21 -0.89
C ARG A 96 10.13 5.26 -2.03
N TYR A 97 10.18 5.79 -3.23
CA TYR A 97 10.12 4.98 -4.43
C TYR A 97 11.51 4.46 -4.74
N VAL A 98 11.57 3.25 -5.26
CA VAL A 98 12.82 2.63 -5.67
C VAL A 98 12.68 2.07 -7.07
N MET A 99 13.77 2.18 -7.82
CA MET A 99 13.95 1.55 -9.12
C MET A 99 14.79 0.30 -8.94
N ILE A 100 14.26 -0.83 -9.34
CA ILE A 100 14.93 -2.13 -9.28
C ILE A 100 15.34 -2.52 -10.68
N ARG A 101 16.63 -2.82 -10.89
CA ARG A 101 17.20 -3.24 -12.18
C ARG A 101 18.13 -4.42 -12.00
N LYS A 102 18.39 -5.17 -13.05
CA LYS A 102 19.48 -6.17 -13.06
C LYS A 102 20.83 -5.47 -12.80
N ARG A 103 21.72 -6.12 -12.08
CA ARG A 103 22.97 -5.53 -11.57
C ARG A 103 23.86 -4.90 -12.64
N HIS A 104 23.80 -5.41 -13.87
CA HIS A 104 24.60 -4.93 -14.99
C HIS A 104 23.76 -4.24 -16.07
N ALA A 105 22.50 -3.89 -15.75
CA ALA A 105 21.68 -3.16 -16.68
C ALA A 105 22.23 -1.75 -16.88
N LYS A 106 22.20 -1.28 -18.14
CA LYS A 106 22.47 0.11 -18.49
C LYS A 106 21.43 1.02 -17.86
N ASP A 107 21.68 2.31 -17.79
CA ASP A 107 20.68 3.27 -17.37
C ASP A 107 19.43 3.17 -18.23
N LEU A 108 18.29 3.54 -17.65
CA LEU A 108 17.04 3.57 -18.40
C LEU A 108 17.20 4.51 -19.59
N ILE A 109 16.99 3.94 -20.77
CA ILE A 109 17.04 4.64 -22.05
C ILE A 109 15.63 4.84 -22.58
N GLU A 110 15.50 5.67 -23.57
CA GLU A 110 14.25 5.82 -24.32
C GLU A 110 13.73 4.44 -24.77
N ASN A 111 12.43 4.25 -24.66
CA ASN A 111 11.72 2.99 -24.91
C ASN A 111 11.93 1.86 -23.89
N ALA A 112 12.55 2.13 -22.74
CA ALA A 112 12.61 1.15 -21.67
C ALA A 112 11.21 0.76 -21.17
N VAL A 113 11.04 -0.52 -20.87
CA VAL A 113 9.81 -1.07 -20.30
C VAL A 113 9.95 -1.17 -18.79
N VAL A 114 9.05 -0.50 -18.04
CA VAL A 114 9.07 -0.48 -16.59
C VAL A 114 7.82 -1.11 -16.03
N ALA A 115 7.97 -2.14 -15.19
CA ALA A 115 6.86 -2.73 -14.47
C ALA A 115 6.56 -1.97 -13.17
N THR A 116 5.29 -1.79 -12.88
CA THR A 116 4.80 -1.14 -11.64
C THR A 116 3.63 -1.94 -11.06
N ASP A 117 3.37 -1.79 -9.77
CA ASP A 117 2.26 -2.48 -9.11
C ASP A 117 0.95 -1.67 -9.09
N SER A 118 0.95 -0.46 -9.65
CA SER A 118 -0.26 0.38 -9.73
C SER A 118 -0.19 1.45 -10.82
N TYR A 119 -1.36 1.84 -11.33
CA TYR A 119 -1.48 2.92 -12.31
C TYR A 119 -0.98 4.28 -11.80
N SER A 120 -1.14 4.58 -10.52
CA SER A 120 -0.65 5.84 -9.94
C SER A 120 0.89 5.94 -9.98
N LYS A 121 1.58 4.80 -9.88
CA LYS A 121 3.04 4.75 -10.03
C LYS A 121 3.46 4.87 -11.48
N THR A 122 2.66 4.36 -12.41
CA THR A 122 2.88 4.55 -13.87
C THR A 122 2.90 6.03 -14.23
N GLU A 123 1.90 6.78 -13.80
CA GLU A 123 1.85 8.22 -14.07
C GLU A 123 3.06 8.95 -13.45
N ARG A 124 3.41 8.57 -12.23
CA ARG A 124 4.56 9.18 -11.56
C ARG A 124 5.87 8.93 -12.28
N ILE A 125 6.14 7.72 -12.74
CA ILE A 125 7.42 7.41 -13.42
C ILE A 125 7.49 8.03 -14.79
N LYS A 126 6.38 8.12 -15.53
CA LYS A 126 6.31 8.83 -16.81
C LYS A 126 6.64 10.31 -16.69
N HIS A 127 6.29 10.94 -15.55
CA HIS A 127 6.70 12.31 -15.25
C HIS A 127 8.19 12.48 -14.90
N MET A 128 8.87 11.40 -14.54
CA MET A 128 10.28 11.41 -14.16
C MET A 128 11.20 11.04 -15.33
N TYR A 129 10.70 10.28 -16.27
CA TYR A 129 11.48 9.75 -17.41
C TYR A 129 10.62 9.81 -18.67
N ASP A 130 11.12 10.51 -19.68
CA ASP A 130 10.47 10.59 -20.97
C ASP A 130 10.67 9.30 -21.79
N GLY A 131 9.71 8.98 -22.64
CA GLY A 131 9.81 7.90 -23.63
C GLY A 131 9.77 6.48 -23.08
N ILE A 132 9.45 6.27 -21.78
CA ILE A 132 9.31 4.93 -21.21
C ILE A 132 7.91 4.35 -21.43
N SER A 133 7.86 3.01 -21.56
CA SER A 133 6.62 2.23 -21.54
C SER A 133 6.41 1.60 -20.17
N CYS A 134 5.15 1.48 -19.71
CA CYS A 134 4.84 0.91 -18.41
C CYS A 134 3.92 -0.30 -18.53
N VAL A 135 4.21 -1.33 -17.74
CA VAL A 135 3.36 -2.51 -17.56
C VAL A 135 2.89 -2.53 -16.09
N VAL A 136 1.60 -2.67 -15.88
CA VAL A 136 1.03 -2.73 -14.53
C VAL A 136 0.74 -4.17 -14.15
N GLU A 137 1.34 -4.60 -13.04
CA GLU A 137 1.11 -5.89 -12.40
C GLU A 137 0.75 -5.65 -10.94
N THR A 138 -0.42 -6.07 -10.51
CA THR A 138 -0.90 -5.83 -9.14
C THR A 138 -0.11 -6.58 -8.06
N ASP A 139 0.64 -7.61 -8.44
CA ASP A 139 1.53 -8.33 -7.54
C ASP A 139 2.99 -7.96 -7.81
N ILE A 140 3.65 -7.39 -6.82
CA ILE A 140 5.07 -7.02 -6.90
C ILE A 140 5.99 -8.21 -7.23
N ARG A 141 5.62 -9.43 -6.82
CA ARG A 141 6.39 -10.63 -7.14
C ARG A 141 6.37 -10.89 -8.64
N LYS A 142 5.22 -10.73 -9.29
CA LYS A 142 5.11 -10.81 -10.74
C LYS A 142 5.90 -9.72 -11.45
N CYS A 143 5.96 -8.49 -10.88
CA CYS A 143 6.85 -7.46 -11.40
C CYS A 143 8.31 -7.92 -11.39
N ILE A 144 8.76 -8.56 -10.31
CA ILE A 144 10.14 -9.08 -10.20
C ILE A 144 10.36 -10.26 -11.14
N GLU A 145 9.41 -11.20 -11.25
CA GLU A 145 9.48 -12.32 -12.20
C GLU A 145 9.62 -11.82 -13.64
N LYS A 146 8.90 -10.78 -14.04
CA LYS A 146 9.03 -10.13 -15.36
C LYS A 146 10.43 -9.53 -15.55
N LEU A 147 10.99 -8.91 -14.51
CA LEU A 147 12.35 -8.38 -14.56
C LEU A 147 13.37 -9.52 -14.76
N ASP A 148 13.23 -10.62 -14.01
CA ASP A 148 14.11 -11.78 -14.12
C ASP A 148 14.01 -12.46 -15.48
N ALA A 149 12.80 -12.55 -16.03
CA ALA A 149 12.52 -13.06 -17.38
C ALA A 149 12.98 -12.10 -18.51
N SER A 150 13.44 -10.89 -18.19
CA SER A 150 13.76 -9.83 -19.16
C SER A 150 12.57 -9.36 -20.01
N GLU A 151 11.36 -9.48 -19.47
CA GLU A 151 10.13 -8.93 -20.05
C GLU A 151 9.97 -7.42 -19.74
N CYS A 152 10.73 -6.91 -18.77
CA CYS A 152 10.89 -5.49 -18.50
C CYS A 152 12.34 -5.16 -18.13
N ASP A 153 12.71 -3.89 -18.27
CA ASP A 153 14.06 -3.39 -17.98
C ASP A 153 14.24 -2.96 -16.53
N ALA A 154 13.14 -2.57 -15.89
CA ALA A 154 13.12 -2.14 -14.50
C ALA A 154 11.77 -2.37 -13.83
N VAL A 155 11.77 -2.32 -12.50
CA VAL A 155 10.56 -2.33 -11.66
C VAL A 155 10.55 -1.07 -10.79
N PHE A 156 9.44 -0.32 -10.79
CA PHE A 156 9.27 0.90 -10.01
C PHE A 156 8.18 0.72 -8.95
N VAL A 157 8.58 0.68 -7.68
CA VAL A 157 7.71 0.36 -6.55
C VAL A 157 8.10 1.14 -5.29
N LEU A 158 7.28 1.07 -4.25
CA LEU A 158 7.64 1.58 -2.93
C LEU A 158 8.60 0.62 -2.22
N LEU A 159 9.59 1.17 -1.54
CA LEU A 159 10.53 0.38 -0.72
C LEU A 159 9.79 -0.42 0.37
N GLU A 160 8.72 0.14 0.92
CA GLU A 160 7.88 -0.54 1.90
C GLU A 160 7.22 -1.80 1.33
N ASP A 161 6.80 -1.78 0.06
CA ASP A 161 6.15 -2.93 -0.59
C ASP A 161 7.14 -4.09 -0.74
N ILE A 162 8.39 -3.79 -1.09
CA ILE A 162 9.47 -4.78 -1.15
C ILE A 162 9.70 -5.42 0.22
N LYS A 163 9.81 -4.59 1.28
CA LYS A 163 9.98 -5.07 2.65
C LYS A 163 8.79 -5.91 3.11
N ALA A 164 7.56 -5.51 2.76
CA ALA A 164 6.34 -6.23 3.10
C ALA A 164 6.28 -7.59 2.39
N ALA A 165 6.68 -7.64 1.12
CA ALA A 165 6.73 -8.87 0.35
C ALA A 165 7.88 -9.82 0.75
N ARG A 166 8.79 -9.40 1.63
CA ARG A 166 9.99 -10.12 2.07
C ARG A 166 10.86 -10.60 0.90
N LEU A 167 10.98 -9.74 -0.12
CA LEU A 167 11.79 -10.05 -1.28
C LEU A 167 13.27 -9.85 -0.94
N HIS A 168 14.07 -10.91 -1.10
CA HIS A 168 15.52 -10.87 -0.96
C HIS A 168 16.13 -10.52 -2.32
N LEU A 169 16.48 -9.26 -2.50
CA LEU A 169 16.99 -8.72 -3.77
C LEU A 169 18.52 -8.77 -3.83
N SER A 170 19.11 -9.97 -3.69
CA SER A 170 20.57 -10.14 -3.61
C SER A 170 21.31 -9.87 -4.91
N LEU A 171 20.65 -9.98 -6.07
CA LEU A 171 21.24 -9.82 -7.41
C LEU A 171 20.80 -8.53 -8.13
N ILE A 172 20.08 -7.67 -7.45
CA ILE A 172 19.37 -6.53 -8.06
C ILE A 172 19.93 -5.22 -7.48
N HIS A 173 20.19 -4.26 -8.34
CA HIS A 173 20.60 -2.93 -7.94
C HIS A 173 19.35 -2.10 -7.60
N ILE A 174 19.27 -1.63 -6.34
CA ILE A 174 18.24 -0.69 -5.90
C ILE A 174 18.83 0.71 -6.01
N SER A 175 18.27 1.55 -6.87
CA SER A 175 18.59 2.97 -6.92
C SER A 175 17.40 3.80 -6.46
N GLU A 176 17.64 4.81 -5.64
CA GLU A 176 16.63 5.85 -5.42
C GLU A 176 16.60 6.70 -6.70
N PRO A 177 15.42 6.87 -7.33
CA PRO A 177 15.33 7.81 -8.45
C PRO A 177 15.68 9.20 -7.92
N THR A 178 16.74 9.76 -8.46
CA THR A 178 17.14 11.14 -8.15
C THR A 178 15.96 12.05 -8.48
N ARG A 179 15.50 12.78 -7.48
CA ARG A 179 14.51 13.83 -7.68
C ARG A 179 15.18 14.86 -8.59
N PRO A 180 14.57 15.26 -9.72
CA PRO A 180 15.06 16.42 -10.46
C PRO A 180 15.14 17.58 -9.45
N GLU A 181 16.30 18.20 -9.33
CA GLU A 181 16.42 19.42 -8.53
C GLU A 181 15.48 20.46 -9.11
N PRO A 182 14.70 21.19 -8.30
CA PRO A 182 13.89 22.28 -8.80
C PRO A 182 14.84 23.34 -9.34
N ILE A 183 14.66 23.66 -10.63
CA ILE A 183 15.31 24.80 -11.30
C ILE A 183 14.69 26.08 -10.76
#